data_39162c9599da85b246d0c47ab0c90426
#
_entry.id   39162c9599da85b246d0c47ab0c90426
#
_cell.length_a   1.000
_cell.length_b   1.000
_cell.length_c   1.000
_cell.angle_alpha   90.00
_cell.angle_beta   90.00
_cell.angle_gamma   90.00
#
_symmetry.space_group_name_H-M   'P 1'
#
loop_
_entity.id
_entity.type
_entity.pdbx_description
1 polymer ?
#
loop_
_entity_poly.entity_id
_entity_poly.type
_entity_poly.pdbx_seq_one_letter_code
_entity_poly.pdbx_strand_id
1 'polypeptide(L)'
;MISTEELVGNFKGILEDLLAKTKASRTTLRLDVPERGFQVNGVVAEALAPGVKSIAVETSLQQRKSQTAGYIEKNRTMLVQSDCENADPKPPKELMQIYGTKAQMVAPVVRGPDMVGWVSVHYNVSTREWSSEDKAALEAAVAATHKQMDTM
;
A
#
# COMPACT_ATOMS: atom_id res chain seq x y z
N MET A 1 9.67 -24.13 -4.62
CA MET A 1 8.94 -23.12 -3.81
C MET A 1 9.86 -21.95 -3.50
N ILE A 2 9.39 -20.75 -3.72
CA ILE A 2 10.16 -19.53 -3.41
C ILE A 2 10.31 -19.33 -1.91
N SER A 3 11.49 -18.89 -1.45
CA SER A 3 11.69 -18.55 -0.03
C SER A 3 10.95 -17.25 0.32
N THR A 4 10.66 -17.08 1.62
CA THR A 4 10.04 -15.84 2.09
C THR A 4 10.94 -14.63 1.87
N GLU A 5 12.25 -14.76 2.06
CA GLU A 5 13.21 -13.68 1.80
C GLU A 5 13.21 -13.24 0.33
N GLU A 6 13.22 -14.22 -0.57
CA GLU A 6 13.18 -13.94 -2.02
C GLU A 6 11.86 -13.29 -2.41
N LEU A 7 10.75 -13.78 -1.86
CA LEU A 7 9.43 -13.22 -2.09
C LEU A 7 9.35 -11.76 -1.63
N VAL A 8 9.83 -11.46 -0.43
CA VAL A 8 9.87 -10.07 0.10
C VAL A 8 10.75 -9.18 -0.78
N GLY A 9 11.89 -9.68 -1.24
CA GLY A 9 12.77 -8.96 -2.16
C GLY A 9 12.08 -8.62 -3.48
N ASN A 10 11.30 -9.55 -4.00
CA ASN A 10 10.52 -9.33 -5.23
C ASN A 10 9.41 -8.30 -5.03
N PHE A 11 8.70 -8.35 -3.89
CA PHE A 11 7.72 -7.33 -3.55
C PHE A 11 8.37 -5.95 -3.42
N LYS A 12 9.53 -5.88 -2.79
CA LYS A 12 10.25 -4.61 -2.66
C LYS A 12 10.61 -4.03 -4.03
N GLY A 13 11.05 -4.86 -4.97
CA GLY A 13 11.33 -4.42 -6.34
C GLY A 13 10.09 -3.84 -7.03
N ILE A 14 8.93 -4.45 -6.84
CA ILE A 14 7.66 -3.95 -7.36
C ILE A 14 7.35 -2.55 -6.80
N LEU A 15 7.55 -2.37 -5.48
CA LEU A 15 7.27 -1.11 -4.80
C LEU A 15 8.27 -0.02 -5.18
N GLU A 16 9.53 -0.36 -5.39
CA GLU A 16 10.54 0.57 -5.87
C GLU A 16 10.21 1.07 -7.28
N ASP A 17 9.76 0.19 -8.16
CA ASP A 17 9.32 0.55 -9.50
C ASP A 17 8.09 1.47 -9.46
N LEU A 18 7.11 1.13 -8.62
CA LEU A 18 5.92 1.96 -8.40
C LEU A 18 6.29 3.35 -7.88
N LEU A 19 7.21 3.41 -6.92
CA LEU A 19 7.69 4.66 -6.36
C LEU A 19 8.34 5.54 -7.44
N ALA A 20 9.19 4.95 -8.26
CA ALA A 20 9.87 5.65 -9.35
C ALA A 20 8.88 6.19 -10.39
N LYS A 21 7.88 5.39 -10.78
CA LYS A 21 6.89 5.78 -11.79
C LYS A 21 5.96 6.88 -11.30
N THR A 22 5.57 6.85 -10.03
CA THR A 22 4.66 7.85 -9.47
C THR A 22 5.38 9.06 -8.89
N LYS A 23 6.68 8.96 -8.64
CA LYS A 23 7.47 9.99 -7.94
C LYS A 23 6.84 10.35 -6.60
N ALA A 24 6.26 9.35 -5.95
CA ALA A 24 5.61 9.50 -4.66
C ALA A 24 6.65 9.53 -3.52
N SER A 25 6.16 9.63 -2.29
CA SER A 25 7.01 9.65 -1.10
C SER A 25 7.25 8.26 -0.54
N ARG A 26 6.25 7.40 -0.59
CA ARG A 26 6.29 6.05 -0.01
C ARG A 26 5.36 5.12 -0.76
N THR A 27 5.80 3.88 -0.98
CA THR A 27 4.92 2.79 -1.43
C THR A 27 5.04 1.64 -0.45
N THR A 28 3.92 0.98 -0.14
CA THR A 28 3.83 0.01 0.95
C THR A 28 2.96 -1.16 0.54
N LEU A 29 3.35 -2.37 0.95
CA LEU A 29 2.55 -3.58 0.78
C LEU A 29 2.24 -4.17 2.16
N ARG A 30 0.96 -4.43 2.42
CA ARG A 30 0.49 -5.17 3.60
C ARG A 30 -0.28 -6.39 3.13
N LEU A 31 -0.02 -7.53 3.73
CA LEU A 31 -0.67 -8.80 3.39
C LEU A 31 -0.99 -9.60 4.64
N ASP A 32 -2.12 -10.31 4.61
CA ASP A 32 -2.46 -11.39 5.53
C ASP A 32 -2.18 -12.72 4.81
N VAL A 33 -1.01 -13.28 5.02
CA VAL A 33 -0.61 -14.59 4.51
C VAL A 33 0.06 -15.34 5.67
N PRO A 34 -0.74 -16.00 6.54
CA PRO A 34 -0.21 -16.62 7.76
C PRO A 34 0.89 -17.65 7.52
N GLU A 35 0.81 -18.41 6.42
CA GLU A 35 1.82 -19.41 6.07
C GLU A 35 3.20 -18.81 5.80
N ARG A 36 3.27 -17.48 5.58
CA ARG A 36 4.53 -16.75 5.39
C ARG A 36 4.85 -15.80 6.55
N GLY A 37 4.00 -15.78 7.57
CA GLY A 37 4.17 -14.90 8.72
C GLY A 37 3.75 -13.46 8.44
N PHE A 38 3.03 -13.20 7.36
CA PHE A 38 2.58 -11.85 7.00
C PHE A 38 1.24 -11.51 7.66
N GLN A 39 1.15 -10.30 8.19
CA GLN A 39 -0.08 -9.75 8.77
C GLN A 39 -0.22 -8.29 8.32
N VAL A 40 -1.45 -7.85 8.04
CA VAL A 40 -1.70 -6.47 7.56
C VAL A 40 -1.33 -5.40 8.57
N ASN A 41 -1.28 -5.72 9.87
CA ASN A 41 -0.81 -4.77 10.89
C ASN A 41 0.68 -4.46 10.76
N GLY A 42 1.45 -5.34 10.12
CA GLY A 42 2.83 -5.10 9.77
C GLY A 42 2.96 -4.73 8.29
N VAL A 43 4.15 -4.29 7.91
CA VAL A 43 4.50 -3.98 6.52
C VAL A 43 5.33 -5.14 5.98
N VAL A 44 4.90 -5.74 4.87
CA VAL A 44 5.65 -6.81 4.22
C VAL A 44 6.86 -6.23 3.48
N ALA A 45 6.65 -5.11 2.79
CA ALA A 45 7.69 -4.39 2.07
C ALA A 45 7.29 -2.93 1.90
N GLU A 46 8.29 -2.06 1.78
CA GLU A 46 8.08 -0.65 1.48
C GLU A 46 9.23 -0.09 0.66
N ALA A 47 8.96 0.99 -0.08
CA ALA A 47 9.96 1.78 -0.76
C ALA A 47 9.78 3.24 -0.33
N LEU A 48 10.89 3.94 -0.09
CA LEU A 48 10.90 5.28 0.45
C LEU A 48 11.71 6.22 -0.43
N ALA A 49 11.17 7.41 -0.71
CA ALA A 49 11.95 8.49 -1.27
C ALA A 49 12.98 8.98 -0.23
N PRO A 50 14.07 9.65 -0.65
CA PRO A 50 15.06 10.14 0.31
C PRO A 50 14.45 11.01 1.40
N GLY A 51 14.81 10.74 2.65
CA GLY A 51 14.35 11.51 3.81
C GLY A 51 12.93 11.18 4.30
N VAL A 52 12.23 10.26 3.66
CA VAL A 52 10.87 9.88 4.06
C VAL A 52 10.92 8.86 5.18
N LYS A 53 10.07 9.07 6.20
CA LYS A 53 10.00 8.19 7.37
C LYS A 53 9.31 6.88 7.05
N SER A 54 9.91 5.77 7.50
CA SER A 54 9.31 4.43 7.39
C SER A 54 8.10 4.29 8.31
N ILE A 55 7.04 3.65 7.83
CA ILE A 55 5.89 3.26 8.65
C ILE A 55 5.98 1.78 9.07
N ALA A 56 7.04 1.09 8.69
CA ALA A 56 7.21 -0.33 8.98
C ALA A 56 7.33 -0.63 10.48
N VAL A 57 7.77 0.36 11.28
CA VAL A 57 7.94 0.20 12.73
C VAL A 57 6.62 0.35 13.50
N GLU A 58 5.59 0.91 12.88
CA GLU A 58 4.29 1.10 13.53
C GLU A 58 3.42 -0.15 13.35
N THR A 59 3.20 -0.88 14.42
CA THR A 59 2.42 -2.13 14.39
C THR A 59 1.24 -2.12 15.37
N SER A 60 1.04 -1.04 16.11
CA SER A 60 -0.03 -0.94 17.10
C SER A 60 -1.40 -0.69 16.48
N LEU A 61 -1.45 -0.20 15.24
CA LEU A 61 -2.71 0.12 14.56
C LEU A 61 -3.38 -1.15 14.03
N GLN A 62 -4.67 -1.24 14.26
CA GLN A 62 -5.48 -2.31 13.68
C GLN A 62 -5.90 -1.92 12.26
N GLN A 63 -5.01 -2.15 11.32
CA GLN A 63 -5.13 -1.66 9.94
C GLN A 63 -6.42 -2.07 9.25
N ARG A 64 -6.86 -3.32 9.45
CA ARG A 64 -8.08 -3.83 8.80
C ARG A 64 -9.35 -3.13 9.30
N LYS A 65 -9.31 -2.55 10.48
CA LYS A 65 -10.44 -1.81 11.06
C LYS A 65 -10.48 -0.35 10.60
N SER A 66 -9.48 0.11 9.84
CA SER A 66 -9.49 1.48 9.32
C SER A 66 -10.61 1.68 8.30
N GLN A 67 -11.06 2.91 8.17
CA GLN A 67 -12.07 3.27 7.15
C GLN A 67 -11.54 3.01 5.74
N THR A 68 -10.25 3.24 5.52
CA THR A 68 -9.57 2.98 4.25
C THR A 68 -9.69 1.50 3.86
N ALA A 69 -9.31 0.61 4.76
CA ALA A 69 -9.39 -0.84 4.52
C ALA A 69 -10.83 -1.28 4.29
N GLY A 70 -11.77 -0.76 5.09
CA GLY A 70 -13.19 -1.05 4.92
C GLY A 70 -13.73 -0.65 3.55
N TYR A 71 -13.31 0.51 3.05
CA TYR A 71 -13.72 0.99 1.73
C TYR A 71 -13.24 0.07 0.61
N ILE A 72 -11.95 -0.25 0.57
CA ILE A 72 -11.39 -1.08 -0.50
C ILE A 72 -11.86 -2.54 -0.41
N GLU A 73 -12.14 -3.02 0.79
CA GLU A 73 -12.70 -4.37 0.97
C GLU A 73 -14.14 -4.45 0.44
N LYS A 74 -14.95 -3.46 0.75
CA LYS A 74 -16.35 -3.41 0.32
C LYS A 74 -16.47 -3.19 -1.18
N ASN A 75 -15.73 -2.23 -1.73
CA ASN A 75 -15.88 -1.79 -3.12
C ASN A 75 -14.99 -2.56 -4.09
N ARG A 76 -13.93 -3.22 -3.60
CA ARG A 76 -12.96 -3.99 -4.41
C ARG A 76 -12.36 -3.18 -5.54
N THR A 77 -12.17 -1.90 -5.30
CA THR A 77 -11.60 -0.94 -6.25
C THR A 77 -10.59 -0.04 -5.56
N MET A 78 -9.77 0.60 -6.36
CA MET A 78 -8.77 1.55 -5.88
C MET A 78 -9.43 2.74 -5.20
N LEU A 79 -8.90 3.14 -4.04
CA LEU A 79 -9.22 4.38 -3.38
C LEU A 79 -8.22 5.44 -3.83
N VAL A 80 -8.70 6.60 -4.29
CA VAL A 80 -7.85 7.70 -4.78
C VAL A 80 -8.23 8.96 -4.01
N GLN A 81 -7.28 9.53 -3.28
CA GLN A 81 -7.52 10.70 -2.43
C GLN A 81 -6.45 11.77 -2.69
N SER A 82 -6.88 12.90 -3.21
CA SER A 82 -6.00 14.04 -3.53
C SER A 82 -5.67 14.90 -2.31
N ASP A 83 -6.53 14.86 -1.28
CA ASP A 83 -6.41 15.65 -0.04
C ASP A 83 -6.87 14.79 1.15
N CYS A 84 -5.91 14.15 1.82
CA CYS A 84 -6.20 13.24 2.92
C CYS A 84 -6.89 13.92 4.09
N GLU A 85 -6.58 15.19 4.37
CA GLU A 85 -7.14 15.90 5.51
C GLU A 85 -8.65 16.11 5.36
N ASN A 86 -9.13 16.30 4.13
CA ASN A 86 -10.54 16.51 3.83
C ASN A 86 -11.20 15.31 3.13
N ALA A 87 -10.54 14.16 3.13
CA ALA A 87 -11.01 12.98 2.41
C ALA A 87 -12.09 12.19 3.16
N ASP A 88 -12.91 11.48 2.38
CA ASP A 88 -13.88 10.51 2.86
C ASP A 88 -13.78 9.25 1.97
N PRO A 89 -13.50 8.06 2.50
CA PRO A 89 -13.29 7.76 3.93
C PRO A 89 -12.04 8.43 4.49
N LYS A 90 -12.05 8.70 5.79
CA LYS A 90 -10.93 9.36 6.47
C LYS A 90 -9.72 8.42 6.58
N PRO A 91 -8.54 8.83 6.13
CA PRO A 91 -7.33 8.04 6.36
C PRO A 91 -7.00 7.93 7.86
N PRO A 92 -6.19 6.95 8.27
CA PRO A 92 -5.76 6.86 9.65
C PRO A 92 -5.09 8.16 10.10
N LYS A 93 -5.49 8.64 11.26
CA LYS A 93 -4.99 9.89 11.84
C LYS A 93 -3.46 9.90 11.96
N GLU A 94 -2.89 8.77 12.36
CA GLU A 94 -1.45 8.60 12.54
C GLU A 94 -0.69 8.74 11.21
N LEU A 95 -1.28 8.27 10.12
CA LEU A 95 -0.69 8.40 8.79
C LEU A 95 -0.45 9.87 8.42
N MET A 96 -1.39 10.73 8.78
CA MET A 96 -1.31 12.15 8.50
C MET A 96 -0.43 12.89 9.51
N GLN A 97 -0.63 12.64 10.81
CA GLN A 97 0.01 13.42 11.88
C GLN A 97 1.45 13.01 12.14
N ILE A 98 1.75 11.72 12.07
CA ILE A 98 3.10 11.20 12.36
C ILE A 98 3.93 11.10 11.08
N TYR A 99 3.32 10.62 10.00
CA TYR A 99 4.02 10.28 8.76
C TYR A 99 3.84 11.31 7.65
N GLY A 100 3.00 12.33 7.89
CA GLY A 100 2.88 13.49 7.03
C GLY A 100 2.22 13.27 5.67
N THR A 101 1.46 12.20 5.51
CA THR A 101 0.82 11.88 4.22
C THR A 101 -0.29 12.89 3.91
N LYS A 102 -0.24 13.48 2.72
CA LYS A 102 -1.17 14.52 2.28
C LYS A 102 -2.09 14.06 1.15
N ALA A 103 -1.65 13.09 0.36
CA ALA A 103 -2.44 12.47 -0.71
C ALA A 103 -2.09 11.00 -0.78
N GLN A 104 -3.04 10.15 -1.21
CA GLN A 104 -2.78 8.71 -1.30
C GLN A 104 -3.63 8.03 -2.38
N MET A 105 -3.11 6.88 -2.83
CA MET A 105 -3.89 5.86 -3.54
C MET A 105 -3.70 4.55 -2.81
N VAL A 106 -4.76 3.75 -2.70
CA VAL A 106 -4.72 2.44 -2.05
C VAL A 106 -5.51 1.44 -2.90
N ALA A 107 -4.90 0.32 -3.25
CA ALA A 107 -5.56 -0.69 -4.08
C ALA A 107 -5.57 -2.05 -3.38
N PRO A 108 -6.71 -2.79 -3.44
CA PRO A 108 -6.82 -4.08 -2.77
C PRO A 108 -6.00 -5.15 -3.47
N VAL A 109 -5.47 -6.08 -2.66
CA VAL A 109 -4.85 -7.33 -3.12
C VAL A 109 -5.76 -8.46 -2.69
N VAL A 110 -6.13 -9.33 -3.62
CA VAL A 110 -7.11 -10.40 -3.38
C VAL A 110 -6.49 -11.78 -3.57
N ARG A 111 -7.04 -12.76 -2.86
CA ARG A 111 -6.69 -14.17 -2.99
C ARG A 111 -7.99 -14.96 -2.97
N GLY A 112 -8.42 -15.42 -4.14
CA GLY A 112 -9.76 -15.97 -4.27
C GLY A 112 -10.82 -14.90 -3.98
N PRO A 113 -11.83 -15.18 -3.14
CA PRO A 113 -12.86 -14.21 -2.80
C PRO A 113 -12.44 -13.17 -1.75
N ASP A 114 -11.28 -13.35 -1.12
CA ASP A 114 -10.86 -12.56 0.04
C ASP A 114 -9.91 -11.43 -0.33
N MET A 115 -10.11 -10.27 0.28
CA MET A 115 -9.09 -9.23 0.28
C MET A 115 -8.06 -9.59 1.36
N VAL A 116 -6.83 -9.89 0.92
CA VAL A 116 -5.76 -10.30 1.83
C VAL A 116 -4.77 -9.19 2.14
N GLY A 117 -4.95 -8.03 1.54
CA GLY A 117 -4.07 -6.91 1.81
C GLY A 117 -4.27 -5.78 0.82
N TRP A 118 -3.29 -4.89 0.74
CA TRP A 118 -3.34 -3.74 -0.17
C TRP A 118 -1.96 -3.17 -0.45
N VAL A 119 -1.88 -2.46 -1.58
CA VAL A 119 -0.72 -1.66 -1.97
C VAL A 119 -1.12 -0.20 -1.82
N SER A 120 -0.29 0.59 -1.13
CA SER A 120 -0.51 2.02 -0.91
C SER A 120 0.56 2.85 -1.57
N VAL A 121 0.16 4.02 -2.06
CA VAL A 121 1.05 5.08 -2.56
C VAL A 121 0.77 6.32 -1.74
N HIS A 122 1.79 6.83 -1.04
CA HIS A 122 1.66 8.01 -0.16
C HIS A 122 2.48 9.18 -0.71
N TYR A 123 1.88 10.37 -0.70
CA TYR A 123 2.56 11.60 -1.08
C TYR A 123 2.53 12.58 0.08
N ASN A 124 3.72 13.00 0.54
CA ASN A 124 3.89 13.79 1.76
C ASN A 124 4.14 15.28 1.50
N VAL A 125 4.36 15.68 0.24
CA VAL A 125 4.81 17.03 -0.08
C VAL A 125 3.63 18.02 -0.08
N SER A 126 2.52 17.62 -0.70
CA SER A 126 1.33 18.47 -0.84
C SER A 126 0.11 17.61 -1.18
N THR A 127 -1.06 18.22 -1.26
CA THR A 127 -2.20 17.61 -1.97
C THR A 127 -1.78 17.35 -3.42
N ARG A 128 -2.40 16.36 -4.05
CA ARG A 128 -1.99 15.94 -5.39
C ARG A 128 -3.15 15.34 -6.16
N GLU A 129 -3.37 15.80 -7.38
CA GLU A 129 -4.24 15.14 -8.33
C GLU A 129 -3.48 13.97 -8.96
N TRP A 130 -3.99 12.75 -8.77
CA TRP A 130 -3.37 11.55 -9.30
C TRP A 130 -3.72 11.39 -10.79
N SER A 131 -2.71 11.24 -11.62
CA SER A 131 -2.89 11.10 -13.07
C SER A 131 -3.36 9.69 -13.46
N SER A 132 -3.79 9.54 -14.72
CA SER A 132 -4.11 8.21 -15.28
C SER A 132 -2.89 7.30 -15.25
N GLU A 133 -1.70 7.85 -15.49
CA GLU A 133 -0.44 7.12 -15.45
C GLU A 133 -0.11 6.64 -14.03
N ASP A 134 -0.37 7.48 -13.02
CA ASP A 134 -0.21 7.11 -11.62
C ASP A 134 -1.08 5.91 -11.26
N LYS A 135 -2.35 5.99 -11.64
CA LYS A 135 -3.32 4.92 -11.38
C LYS A 135 -2.95 3.64 -12.12
N ALA A 136 -2.51 3.75 -13.37
CA ALA A 136 -2.06 2.59 -14.15
C ALA A 136 -0.82 1.95 -13.53
N ALA A 137 0.09 2.75 -12.98
CA ALA A 137 1.28 2.24 -12.28
C ALA A 137 0.88 1.43 -11.04
N LEU A 138 -0.10 1.90 -10.28
CA LEU A 138 -0.60 1.16 -9.12
C LEU A 138 -1.29 -0.14 -9.54
N GLU A 139 -2.11 -0.11 -10.57
CA GLU A 139 -2.76 -1.32 -11.11
C GLU A 139 -1.71 -2.35 -11.55
N ALA A 140 -0.64 -1.91 -12.22
CA ALA A 140 0.45 -2.77 -12.65
C ALA A 140 1.18 -3.40 -11.45
N ALA A 141 1.39 -2.62 -10.38
CA ALA A 141 2.02 -3.11 -9.15
C ALA A 141 1.15 -4.16 -8.46
N VAL A 142 -0.16 -3.98 -8.44
CA VAL A 142 -1.11 -4.97 -7.88
C VAL A 142 -1.07 -6.25 -8.71
N ALA A 143 -1.08 -6.15 -10.03
CA ALA A 143 -1.00 -7.32 -10.92
C ALA A 143 0.32 -8.08 -10.71
N ALA A 144 1.43 -7.36 -10.58
CA ALA A 144 2.74 -7.97 -10.30
C ALA A 144 2.77 -8.64 -8.93
N THR A 145 2.11 -8.03 -7.93
CA THR A 145 1.98 -8.62 -6.58
C THR A 145 1.20 -9.93 -6.65
N HIS A 146 0.07 -9.96 -7.35
CA HIS A 146 -0.71 -11.18 -7.55
C HIS A 146 0.13 -12.27 -8.22
N LYS A 147 0.92 -11.93 -9.22
CA LYS A 147 1.82 -12.87 -9.89
C LYS A 147 2.84 -13.48 -8.93
N GLN A 148 3.44 -12.66 -8.05
CA GLN A 148 4.37 -13.16 -7.04
C GLN A 148 3.66 -14.08 -6.06
N MET A 149 2.43 -13.75 -5.65
CA MET A 149 1.65 -14.59 -4.74
C MET A 149 1.35 -15.96 -5.35
N ASP A 150 1.20 -16.05 -6.66
CA ASP A 150 0.98 -17.32 -7.36
C ASP A 150 2.22 -18.24 -7.28
N THR A 151 3.40 -17.72 -6.94
CA THR A 151 4.61 -18.52 -6.75
C THR A 151 4.73 -19.10 -5.33
N MET A 152 3.86 -18.68 -4.44
CA MET A 152 3.84 -19.19 -3.07
C MET A 152 3.28 -20.61 -3.02
#